data_a0bafdcb22eaf448718ec406f802c567
#
_entry.id   a0bafdcb22eaf448718ec406f802c567
#
_cell.length_a   1.000
_cell.length_b   1.000
_cell.length_c   1.000
_cell.angle_alpha   90.00
_cell.angle_beta   90.00
_cell.angle_gamma   90.00
#
_symmetry.space_group_name_H-M   'P 1'
#
loop_
_entity.id
_entity.type
_entity.pdbx_description
1 polymer ?
#
loop_
_entity_poly.entity_id
_entity_poly.type
_entity_poly.pdbx_seq_one_letter_code
_entity_poly.pdbx_strand_id
1 'polypeptide(L)'
;ADKKGNGEAAVGNGAVLVSDDSQTLHDAIDARDGNADSLASDSGFSSAMAKLPADSLVRGYVSTQKLAELAGLAALGGAGGSGTAAQTQALAKTLDSIDSLSFAAWANGNGYRLTLRSTLKQGADQSPLAMAPSSLTGLVPGDAFAFLAFGDYGSYLKQGLRSGAPGLGPQLKLLQQQTGISVQHDLLPLLSGDGLFYTAPGAPVRAALVLKPDDPHAAALTMHKIMKLVAREQPGARVRPLASGTGEQVALGGLPLSWRLTADGLLAIGNDPAAGTAPSSPLASSPAYASLLNQAQVPDGASVPLYLNLSDALKLFPISVDPNLAHVGGVLAWSSRNGQDTSADLFMQVK
;
A
#
# COMPACT_ATOMS: atom_id res chain seq x y z
N ALA A 1 28.82 -15.10 -25.13
CA ALA A 1 28.49 -14.33 -26.34
C ALA A 1 27.39 -13.36 -25.98
N ASP A 2 27.75 -12.10 -25.74
CA ASP A 2 26.81 -11.00 -25.53
C ASP A 2 25.99 -10.85 -26.81
N LYS A 3 24.69 -11.14 -26.75
CA LYS A 3 23.72 -10.62 -27.70
C LYS A 3 23.61 -9.11 -27.44
N LYS A 4 24.37 -8.30 -28.17
CA LYS A 4 24.07 -6.90 -28.37
C LYS A 4 22.66 -6.82 -28.93
N GLY A 5 21.70 -6.32 -28.16
CA GLY A 5 20.39 -5.97 -28.66
C GLY A 5 20.57 -4.91 -29.75
N ASN A 6 20.24 -5.25 -30.98
CA ASN A 6 20.18 -4.27 -32.06
C ASN A 6 18.90 -3.45 -31.88
N GLY A 7 18.97 -2.41 -31.05
CA GLY A 7 17.90 -1.40 -31.01
C GLY A 7 17.85 -0.70 -32.36
N GLU A 8 16.65 -0.57 -32.92
CA GLU A 8 16.38 0.21 -34.14
C GLU A 8 15.80 1.58 -33.77
N ALA A 9 16.11 2.58 -34.56
CA ALA A 9 15.60 3.93 -34.35
C ALA A 9 15.13 4.53 -35.67
N ALA A 10 14.01 5.23 -35.63
CA ALA A 10 13.51 6.07 -36.71
C ALA A 10 13.37 7.52 -36.24
N VAL A 11 13.74 8.46 -37.09
CA VAL A 11 13.64 9.91 -36.84
C VAL A 11 12.79 10.54 -37.92
N GLY A 12 11.77 11.27 -37.52
CA GLY A 12 10.91 11.98 -38.47
C GLY A 12 9.85 12.84 -37.79
N ASN A 13 9.43 13.91 -38.41
CA ASN A 13 8.36 14.80 -37.95
C ASN A 13 8.47 15.25 -36.49
N GLY A 14 9.71 15.55 -36.03
CA GLY A 14 9.95 16.04 -34.66
C GLY A 14 9.91 14.96 -33.59
N ALA A 15 9.82 13.67 -33.95
CA ALA A 15 9.83 12.55 -33.03
C ALA A 15 11.00 11.60 -33.32
N VAL A 16 11.50 10.98 -32.25
CA VAL A 16 12.45 9.86 -32.31
C VAL A 16 11.73 8.62 -31.76
N LEU A 17 11.67 7.58 -32.57
CA LEU A 17 11.11 6.27 -32.20
C LEU A 17 12.28 5.31 -32.02
N VAL A 18 12.28 4.58 -30.91
CA VAL A 18 13.33 3.58 -30.59
C VAL A 18 12.61 2.30 -30.17
N SER A 19 13.02 1.18 -30.74
CA SER A 19 12.51 -0.16 -30.37
C SER A 19 13.65 -1.18 -30.45
N ASP A 20 13.55 -2.22 -29.68
CA ASP A 20 14.38 -3.44 -29.78
C ASP A 20 13.78 -4.47 -30.77
N ASP A 21 12.63 -4.16 -31.34
CA ASP A 21 11.90 -4.98 -32.30
C ASP A 21 11.49 -4.15 -33.54
N SER A 22 11.95 -4.58 -34.71
CA SER A 22 11.64 -3.95 -36.01
C SER A 22 10.15 -3.85 -36.28
N GLN A 23 9.37 -4.89 -35.98
CA GLN A 23 7.95 -4.89 -36.26
C GLN A 23 7.23 -3.84 -35.44
N THR A 24 7.54 -3.74 -34.16
CA THR A 24 7.00 -2.70 -33.26
C THR A 24 7.36 -1.31 -33.77
N LEU A 25 8.57 -1.11 -34.30
CA LEU A 25 8.97 0.18 -34.88
C LEU A 25 8.16 0.52 -36.14
N HIS A 26 7.96 -0.46 -37.03
CA HIS A 26 7.14 -0.29 -38.24
C HIS A 26 5.68 0.00 -37.89
N ASP A 27 5.10 -0.76 -36.96
CA ASP A 27 3.72 -0.55 -36.51
C ASP A 27 3.53 0.87 -35.93
N ALA A 28 4.53 1.37 -35.17
CA ALA A 28 4.49 2.73 -34.65
C ALA A 28 4.60 3.80 -35.75
N ILE A 29 5.39 3.56 -36.80
CA ILE A 29 5.49 4.43 -37.97
C ILE A 29 4.17 4.43 -38.73
N ASP A 30 3.58 3.27 -38.99
CA ASP A 30 2.32 3.12 -39.70
C ASP A 30 1.16 3.80 -38.97
N ALA A 31 1.08 3.62 -37.64
CA ALA A 31 0.10 4.32 -36.82
C ALA A 31 0.29 5.86 -36.85
N ARG A 32 1.55 6.34 -36.82
CA ARG A 32 1.86 7.76 -36.94
C ARG A 32 1.44 8.33 -38.32
N ASP A 33 1.69 7.60 -39.38
CA ASP A 33 1.47 8.04 -40.76
C ASP A 33 0.01 7.81 -41.22
N GLY A 34 -0.85 7.25 -40.32
CA GLY A 34 -2.26 6.99 -40.56
C GLY A 34 -2.56 5.73 -41.38
N ASN A 35 -1.57 4.85 -41.55
CA ASN A 35 -1.69 3.57 -42.27
C ASN A 35 -2.19 2.44 -41.34
N ALA A 36 -2.20 2.65 -40.03
CA ALA A 36 -2.75 1.75 -39.02
C ALA A 36 -3.52 2.53 -37.95
N ASP A 37 -4.41 1.84 -37.24
CA ASP A 37 -5.15 2.44 -36.13
C ASP A 37 -4.19 2.91 -35.05
N SER A 38 -4.31 4.17 -34.65
CA SER A 38 -3.53 4.72 -33.57
C SER A 38 -4.26 4.59 -32.23
N LEU A 39 -3.51 4.51 -31.15
CA LEU A 39 -4.08 4.53 -29.80
C LEU A 39 -4.91 5.81 -29.54
N ALA A 40 -4.64 6.90 -30.26
CA ALA A 40 -5.41 8.14 -30.17
C ALA A 40 -6.86 7.99 -30.67
N SER A 41 -7.16 7.02 -31.54
CA SER A 41 -8.52 6.70 -32.00
C SER A 41 -9.28 5.82 -31.01
N ASP A 42 -8.61 5.23 -30.02
CA ASP A 42 -9.23 4.43 -28.98
C ASP A 42 -9.94 5.32 -27.95
N SER A 43 -11.24 5.12 -27.79
CA SER A 43 -12.05 5.92 -26.87
C SER A 43 -11.71 5.71 -25.40
N GLY A 44 -11.28 4.49 -25.03
CA GLY A 44 -10.84 4.16 -23.69
C GLY A 44 -9.55 4.90 -23.32
N PHE A 45 -8.57 4.90 -24.26
CA PHE A 45 -7.34 5.66 -24.12
C PHE A 45 -7.63 7.17 -24.00
N SER A 46 -8.39 7.74 -24.94
CA SER A 46 -8.69 9.17 -24.97
C SER A 46 -9.41 9.61 -23.68
N SER A 47 -10.38 8.83 -23.22
CA SER A 47 -11.13 9.07 -21.98
C SER A 47 -10.23 8.98 -20.73
N ALA A 48 -9.35 7.98 -20.67
CA ALA A 48 -8.42 7.81 -19.54
C ALA A 48 -7.40 8.95 -19.49
N MET A 49 -6.83 9.33 -20.64
CA MET A 49 -5.83 10.40 -20.73
C MET A 49 -6.42 11.79 -20.44
N ALA A 50 -7.67 12.04 -20.79
CA ALA A 50 -8.38 13.29 -20.50
C ALA A 50 -8.59 13.52 -18.99
N LYS A 51 -8.58 12.45 -18.18
CA LYS A 51 -8.70 12.54 -16.71
C LYS A 51 -7.37 12.86 -16.01
N LEU A 52 -6.26 12.86 -16.74
CA LEU A 52 -4.93 13.14 -16.19
C LEU A 52 -4.55 14.63 -16.43
N PRO A 53 -3.77 15.25 -15.53
CA PRO A 53 -3.30 16.62 -15.72
C PRO A 53 -2.52 16.76 -17.03
N ALA A 54 -2.82 17.82 -17.81
CA ALA A 54 -2.20 18.04 -19.11
C ALA A 54 -0.71 18.39 -19.02
N ASP A 55 -0.30 19.03 -17.92
CA ASP A 55 1.06 19.48 -17.61
C ASP A 55 1.92 18.45 -16.90
N SER A 56 1.50 17.17 -16.92
CA SER A 56 2.25 16.07 -16.30
C SER A 56 3.61 15.86 -16.96
N LEU A 57 4.63 15.62 -16.14
CA LEU A 57 5.98 15.22 -16.59
C LEU A 57 5.95 13.84 -17.27
N VAL A 58 5.13 12.96 -16.74
CA VAL A 58 4.93 11.60 -17.26
C VAL A 58 3.44 11.29 -17.22
N ARG A 59 2.94 10.68 -18.28
CA ARG A 59 1.60 10.09 -18.36
C ARG A 59 1.68 8.74 -19.01
N GLY A 60 0.87 7.81 -18.51
CA GLY A 60 0.80 6.48 -19.10
C GLY A 60 -0.60 5.89 -19.03
N TYR A 61 -0.83 4.94 -19.90
CA TYR A 61 -2.08 4.20 -20.03
C TYR A 61 -1.77 2.72 -20.20
N VAL A 62 -2.60 1.89 -19.60
CA VAL A 62 -2.54 0.45 -19.75
C VAL A 62 -3.95 -0.07 -20.03
N SER A 63 -4.14 -0.70 -21.17
CA SER A 63 -5.34 -1.49 -21.47
C SER A 63 -5.30 -2.77 -20.64
N THR A 64 -6.22 -2.89 -19.69
CA THR A 64 -6.30 -4.08 -18.83
C THR A 64 -6.74 -5.31 -19.60
N GLN A 65 -7.54 -5.14 -20.65
CA GLN A 65 -7.91 -6.23 -21.54
C GLN A 65 -6.67 -6.82 -22.22
N LYS A 66 -5.81 -5.97 -22.82
CA LYS A 66 -4.57 -6.44 -23.46
C LYS A 66 -3.59 -7.07 -22.46
N LEU A 67 -3.52 -6.52 -21.26
CA LEU A 67 -2.68 -7.06 -20.20
C LEU A 67 -3.21 -8.44 -19.74
N ALA A 68 -4.52 -8.60 -19.63
CA ALA A 68 -5.14 -9.89 -19.30
C ALA A 68 -4.94 -10.94 -20.39
N GLU A 69 -5.04 -10.54 -21.67
CA GLU A 69 -4.74 -11.40 -22.83
C GLU A 69 -3.27 -11.89 -22.79
N LEU A 70 -2.31 -10.98 -22.57
CA LEU A 70 -0.89 -11.31 -22.42
C LEU A 70 -0.63 -12.23 -21.22
N ALA A 71 -1.25 -11.96 -20.07
CA ALA A 71 -1.16 -12.82 -18.91
C ALA A 71 -1.72 -14.22 -19.20
N GLY A 72 -2.84 -14.33 -19.92
CA GLY A 72 -3.43 -15.59 -20.36
C GLY A 72 -2.50 -16.38 -21.29
N LEU A 73 -1.89 -15.71 -22.25
CA LEU A 73 -0.91 -16.33 -23.17
C LEU A 73 0.35 -16.81 -22.43
N ALA A 74 0.86 -16.05 -21.49
CA ALA A 74 2.00 -16.42 -20.66
C ALA A 74 1.71 -17.68 -19.81
N ALA A 75 0.47 -17.82 -19.30
CA ALA A 75 0.02 -19.00 -18.59
C ALA A 75 -0.02 -20.27 -19.46
N LEU A 76 -0.41 -20.12 -20.72
CA LEU A 76 -0.48 -21.22 -21.69
C LEU A 76 0.87 -21.60 -22.28
N GLY A 77 1.78 -20.62 -22.44
CA GLY A 77 3.05 -20.80 -23.12
C GLY A 77 4.20 -21.37 -22.28
N GLY A 78 4.03 -21.54 -20.97
CA GLY A 78 5.08 -22.07 -20.10
C GLY A 78 6.37 -21.21 -20.08
N ALA A 79 6.33 -20.00 -20.63
CA ALA A 79 7.48 -19.12 -20.76
C ALA A 79 7.89 -18.56 -19.40
N GLY A 80 8.77 -19.26 -18.75
CA GLY A 80 9.87 -18.85 -17.88
C GLY A 80 9.64 -17.85 -16.74
N GLY A 81 8.42 -17.48 -16.41
CA GLY A 81 8.14 -16.67 -15.24
C GLY A 81 7.85 -17.54 -14.03
N SER A 82 8.44 -17.21 -12.88
CA SER A 82 8.27 -17.94 -11.60
C SER A 82 6.84 -17.87 -11.02
N GLY A 83 5.86 -17.40 -11.79
CA GLY A 83 4.44 -17.37 -11.45
C GLY A 83 3.73 -18.67 -11.82
N THR A 84 2.97 -19.25 -10.92
CA THR A 84 2.12 -20.41 -11.25
C THR A 84 0.89 -19.96 -12.07
N ALA A 85 0.32 -20.87 -12.85
CA ALA A 85 -0.94 -20.65 -13.58
C ALA A 85 -2.04 -20.00 -12.70
N ALA A 86 -2.09 -20.36 -11.41
CA ALA A 86 -3.03 -19.79 -10.44
C ALA A 86 -2.79 -18.28 -10.18
N GLN A 87 -1.53 -17.82 -10.12
CA GLN A 87 -1.25 -16.38 -9.96
C GLN A 87 -1.68 -15.59 -11.17
N THR A 88 -1.35 -16.11 -12.37
CA THR A 88 -1.70 -15.49 -13.64
C THR A 88 -3.23 -15.40 -13.79
N GLN A 89 -3.93 -16.46 -13.41
CA GLN A 89 -5.39 -16.47 -13.42
C GLN A 89 -6.01 -15.50 -12.40
N ALA A 90 -5.44 -15.39 -11.19
CA ALA A 90 -5.89 -14.43 -10.19
C ALA A 90 -5.66 -12.98 -10.65
N LEU A 91 -4.51 -12.71 -11.25
CA LEU A 91 -4.21 -11.41 -11.84
C LEU A 91 -5.16 -11.09 -12.99
N ALA A 92 -5.37 -12.03 -13.92
CA ALA A 92 -6.29 -11.87 -15.03
C ALA A 92 -7.71 -11.57 -14.55
N LYS A 93 -8.21 -12.29 -13.52
CA LYS A 93 -9.52 -12.05 -12.91
C LYS A 93 -9.61 -10.66 -12.24
N THR A 94 -8.55 -10.18 -11.61
CA THR A 94 -8.51 -8.83 -11.02
C THR A 94 -8.54 -7.78 -12.11
N LEU A 95 -7.75 -7.95 -13.18
CA LEU A 95 -7.71 -7.06 -14.33
C LEU A 95 -9.01 -7.07 -15.12
N ASP A 96 -9.75 -8.19 -15.12
CA ASP A 96 -11.03 -8.29 -15.81
C ASP A 96 -12.13 -7.39 -15.22
N SER A 97 -12.03 -7.00 -13.96
CA SER A 97 -12.94 -6.03 -13.34
C SER A 97 -12.63 -4.56 -13.68
N ILE A 98 -11.46 -4.30 -14.25
CA ILE A 98 -10.96 -2.96 -14.56
C ILE A 98 -11.06 -2.75 -16.07
N ASP A 99 -11.61 -1.62 -16.50
CA ASP A 99 -11.66 -1.22 -17.90
C ASP A 99 -10.32 -0.63 -18.34
N SER A 100 -9.78 0.30 -17.56
CA SER A 100 -8.52 0.95 -17.87
C SER A 100 -7.74 1.34 -16.63
N LEU A 101 -6.40 1.35 -16.77
CA LEU A 101 -5.46 1.92 -15.83
C LEU A 101 -4.73 3.09 -16.49
N SER A 102 -4.59 4.19 -15.78
CA SER A 102 -3.78 5.32 -16.21
C SER A 102 -3.01 5.92 -15.04
N PHE A 103 -1.89 6.53 -15.32
CA PHE A 103 -1.08 7.18 -14.29
C PHE A 103 -0.47 8.48 -14.80
N ALA A 104 -0.19 9.37 -13.87
CA ALA A 104 0.53 10.60 -14.15
C ALA A 104 1.43 11.00 -12.99
N ALA A 105 2.54 11.68 -13.32
CA ALA A 105 3.40 12.32 -12.34
C ALA A 105 3.64 13.77 -12.76
N TRP A 106 3.52 14.72 -11.82
CA TRP A 106 3.72 16.14 -12.08
C TRP A 106 4.22 16.89 -10.84
N ALA A 107 4.76 18.08 -11.07
CA ALA A 107 5.05 19.01 -9.99
C ALA A 107 3.74 19.65 -9.51
N ASN A 108 3.53 19.72 -8.20
CA ASN A 108 2.35 20.32 -7.59
C ASN A 108 2.79 21.26 -6.46
N GLY A 109 2.80 22.55 -6.71
CA GLY A 109 3.30 23.54 -5.76
C GLY A 109 4.77 23.29 -5.42
N ASN A 110 5.05 23.05 -4.13
CA ASN A 110 6.37 22.72 -3.62
C ASN A 110 6.58 21.20 -3.43
N GLY A 111 6.01 20.39 -4.32
CA GLY A 111 6.14 18.94 -4.24
C GLY A 111 5.89 18.25 -5.56
N TYR A 112 5.92 16.93 -5.50
CA TYR A 112 5.59 16.05 -6.61
C TYR A 112 4.37 15.23 -6.27
N ARG A 113 3.48 15.08 -7.24
CA ARG A 113 2.32 14.22 -7.13
C ARG A 113 2.39 13.09 -8.15
N LEU A 114 2.06 11.90 -7.71
CA LEU A 114 1.82 10.73 -8.53
C LEU A 114 0.35 10.33 -8.36
N THR A 115 -0.35 10.07 -9.44
CA THR A 115 -1.69 9.48 -9.42
C THR A 115 -1.71 8.20 -10.22
N LEU A 116 -2.41 7.20 -9.70
CA LEU A 116 -2.81 6.01 -10.40
C LEU A 116 -4.33 5.99 -10.42
N ARG A 117 -4.92 5.87 -11.61
CA ARG A 117 -6.37 5.84 -11.80
C ARG A 117 -6.80 4.53 -12.41
N SER A 118 -7.90 3.99 -11.91
CA SER A 118 -8.60 2.88 -12.53
C SER A 118 -10.04 3.27 -12.81
N THR A 119 -10.53 2.89 -13.98
CA THR A 119 -11.96 2.91 -14.30
C THR A 119 -12.47 1.47 -14.24
N LEU A 120 -13.50 1.23 -13.45
CA LEU A 120 -14.11 -0.10 -13.32
C LEU A 120 -15.05 -0.35 -14.50
N LYS A 121 -15.14 -1.61 -14.92
CA LYS A 121 -16.19 -2.06 -15.83
C LYS A 121 -17.56 -1.93 -15.15
N GLN A 122 -18.60 -1.73 -15.96
CA GLN A 122 -19.97 -1.64 -15.46
C GLN A 122 -20.35 -2.93 -14.71
N GLY A 123 -20.87 -2.77 -13.50
CA GLY A 123 -21.22 -3.89 -12.63
C GLY A 123 -20.10 -4.45 -11.75
N ALA A 124 -18.89 -3.88 -11.81
CA ALA A 124 -17.82 -4.23 -10.89
C ALA A 124 -17.97 -3.42 -9.58
N ASP A 125 -17.98 -4.13 -8.45
CA ASP A 125 -18.27 -3.51 -7.15
C ASP A 125 -17.03 -2.93 -6.45
N GLN A 126 -15.83 -3.43 -6.75
CA GLN A 126 -14.62 -3.07 -6.05
C GLN A 126 -13.45 -2.80 -7.00
N SER A 127 -12.74 -1.71 -6.74
CA SER A 127 -11.45 -1.41 -7.37
C SER A 127 -10.32 -1.92 -6.49
N PRO A 128 -9.29 -2.57 -7.06
CA PRO A 128 -8.07 -2.93 -6.32
C PRO A 128 -7.29 -1.72 -5.82
N LEU A 129 -7.57 -0.51 -6.34
CA LEU A 129 -6.97 0.74 -5.88
C LEU A 129 -7.77 1.41 -4.77
N ALA A 130 -9.01 0.98 -4.49
CA ALA A 130 -9.81 1.51 -3.42
C ALA A 130 -9.29 0.98 -2.08
N MET A 131 -8.60 1.82 -1.33
CA MET A 131 -8.24 1.52 0.05
C MET A 131 -9.45 1.84 0.93
N ALA A 132 -9.95 0.83 1.64
CA ALA A 132 -11.00 1.04 2.63
C ALA A 132 -10.48 2.03 3.71
N PRO A 133 -11.24 3.08 4.02
CA PRO A 133 -10.85 4.00 5.09
C PRO A 133 -10.84 3.25 6.42
N SER A 134 -9.78 3.44 7.20
CA SER A 134 -9.77 2.95 8.58
C SER A 134 -10.52 3.89 9.50
N SER A 135 -11.41 3.36 10.32
CA SER A 135 -12.11 4.13 11.37
C SER A 135 -11.18 4.57 12.51
N LEU A 136 -9.93 4.09 12.52
CA LEU A 136 -8.98 4.30 13.62
C LEU A 136 -8.09 5.54 13.46
N THR A 137 -8.15 6.26 12.34
CA THR A 137 -7.29 7.44 12.09
C THR A 137 -7.42 8.54 13.14
N GLY A 138 -8.60 8.65 13.79
CA GLY A 138 -8.81 9.57 14.91
C GLY A 138 -8.00 9.24 16.18
N LEU A 139 -7.39 8.05 16.25
CA LEU A 139 -6.54 7.61 17.37
C LEU A 139 -5.05 7.98 17.18
N VAL A 140 -4.69 8.60 16.07
CA VAL A 140 -3.30 9.03 15.81
C VAL A 140 -3.00 10.25 16.67
N PRO A 141 -1.97 10.23 17.54
CA PRO A 141 -1.57 11.39 18.35
C PRO A 141 -1.13 12.57 17.48
N GLY A 142 -1.36 13.80 17.95
CA GLY A 142 -1.06 15.04 17.23
C GLY A 142 0.42 15.27 16.97
N ASP A 143 1.29 14.64 17.74
CA ASP A 143 2.74 14.66 17.58
C ASP A 143 3.28 13.47 16.77
N ALA A 144 2.43 12.59 16.23
CA ALA A 144 2.87 11.50 15.38
C ALA A 144 3.58 12.03 14.13
N PHE A 145 4.72 11.44 13.81
CA PHE A 145 5.46 11.77 12.59
C PHE A 145 5.19 10.77 11.46
N ALA A 146 4.57 9.63 11.74
CA ALA A 146 4.11 8.72 10.70
C ALA A 146 2.88 7.93 11.17
N PHE A 147 2.01 7.60 10.22
CA PHE A 147 1.00 6.56 10.40
C PHE A 147 0.75 5.81 9.09
N LEU A 148 0.31 4.57 9.25
CA LEU A 148 -0.24 3.70 8.21
C LEU A 148 -1.57 3.15 8.71
N ALA A 149 -2.66 3.45 8.00
CA ALA A 149 -4.00 2.99 8.33
C ALA A 149 -4.52 2.09 7.22
N PHE A 150 -5.23 1.04 7.57
CA PHE A 150 -5.81 0.09 6.62
C PHE A 150 -7.15 -0.43 7.13
N GLY A 151 -8.09 -0.66 6.22
CA GLY A 151 -9.37 -1.30 6.52
C GLY A 151 -9.39 -2.73 6.02
N ASP A 152 -10.00 -3.64 6.80
CA ASP A 152 -10.30 -5.03 6.43
C ASP A 152 -9.14 -5.80 5.74
N TYR A 153 -7.95 -5.71 6.32
CA TYR A 153 -6.77 -6.38 5.76
C TYR A 153 -6.91 -7.91 5.73
N GLY A 154 -7.71 -8.47 6.65
CA GLY A 154 -8.00 -9.90 6.71
C GLY A 154 -8.70 -10.42 5.46
N SER A 155 -9.58 -9.64 4.83
CA SER A 155 -10.23 -10.02 3.58
C SER A 155 -9.25 -10.10 2.42
N TYR A 156 -8.29 -9.18 2.32
CA TYR A 156 -7.21 -9.25 1.34
C TYR A 156 -6.35 -10.50 1.53
N LEU A 157 -5.97 -10.81 2.77
CA LEU A 157 -5.22 -12.02 3.08
C LEU A 157 -6.01 -13.29 2.76
N LYS A 158 -7.30 -13.34 3.10
CA LYS A 158 -8.20 -14.48 2.78
C LYS A 158 -8.28 -14.68 1.27
N GLN A 159 -8.42 -13.60 0.52
CA GLN A 159 -8.46 -13.65 -0.95
C GLN A 159 -7.12 -14.15 -1.52
N GLY A 160 -5.99 -13.62 -1.05
CA GLY A 160 -4.66 -14.05 -1.45
C GLY A 160 -4.40 -15.53 -1.15
N LEU A 161 -4.86 -16.02 0.02
CA LEU A 161 -4.76 -17.44 0.39
C LEU A 161 -5.65 -18.33 -0.48
N ARG A 162 -6.87 -17.89 -0.83
CA ARG A 162 -7.79 -18.62 -1.71
C ARG A 162 -7.31 -18.67 -3.16
N SER A 163 -6.69 -17.60 -3.64
CA SER A 163 -6.13 -17.54 -4.99
C SER A 163 -4.88 -18.39 -5.17
N GLY A 164 -4.43 -19.05 -4.09
CA GLY A 164 -3.30 -19.99 -4.17
C GLY A 164 -1.97 -19.30 -4.48
N ALA A 165 -1.73 -18.11 -3.92
CA ALA A 165 -0.46 -17.41 -4.09
C ALA A 165 0.71 -18.39 -3.87
N PRO A 166 1.51 -18.68 -4.93
CA PRO A 166 2.47 -19.77 -4.90
C PRO A 166 3.52 -19.56 -3.83
N GLY A 167 3.87 -20.64 -3.16
CA GLY A 167 4.86 -20.65 -2.08
C GLY A 167 4.32 -20.22 -0.71
N LEU A 168 3.17 -19.52 -0.62
CA LEU A 168 2.61 -19.14 0.68
C LEU A 168 2.14 -20.36 1.49
N GLY A 169 1.47 -21.32 0.87
CA GLY A 169 0.90 -22.49 1.57
C GLY A 169 1.95 -23.31 2.35
N PRO A 170 3.07 -23.73 1.74
CA PRO A 170 4.16 -24.41 2.44
C PRO A 170 4.80 -23.56 3.54
N GLN A 171 5.04 -22.26 3.28
CA GLN A 171 5.63 -21.35 4.27
C GLN A 171 4.71 -21.15 5.47
N LEU A 172 3.40 -21.02 5.26
CA LEU A 172 2.42 -20.89 6.34
C LEU A 172 2.29 -22.16 7.17
N LYS A 173 2.37 -23.35 6.53
CA LYS A 173 2.43 -24.63 7.26
C LYS A 173 3.69 -24.73 8.10
N LEU A 174 4.85 -24.32 7.56
CA LEU A 174 6.10 -24.31 8.30
C LEU A 174 6.02 -23.33 9.49
N LEU A 175 5.49 -22.14 9.30
CA LEU A 175 5.23 -21.16 10.37
C LEU A 175 4.37 -21.80 11.46
N GLN A 176 3.25 -22.41 11.09
CA GLN A 176 2.35 -23.07 12.06
C GLN A 176 3.05 -24.22 12.80
N GLN A 177 3.85 -25.03 12.11
CA GLN A 177 4.61 -26.11 12.74
C GLN A 177 5.66 -25.61 13.73
N GLN A 178 6.36 -24.54 13.39
CA GLN A 178 7.42 -23.97 14.24
C GLN A 178 6.87 -23.14 15.41
N THR A 179 5.80 -22.41 15.20
CA THR A 179 5.30 -21.41 16.17
C THR A 179 4.03 -21.86 16.89
N GLY A 180 3.29 -22.82 16.34
CA GLY A 180 1.95 -23.18 16.80
C GLY A 180 0.88 -22.13 16.44
N ILE A 181 1.22 -21.09 15.66
CA ILE A 181 0.30 -20.01 15.24
C ILE A 181 -0.29 -20.38 13.88
N SER A 182 -1.60 -20.52 13.83
CA SER A 182 -2.35 -20.76 12.59
C SER A 182 -2.69 -19.44 11.91
N VAL A 183 -2.33 -19.30 10.63
CA VAL A 183 -2.72 -18.11 9.88
C VAL A 183 -4.25 -17.99 9.78
N GLN A 184 -4.96 -19.10 9.55
CA GLN A 184 -6.41 -19.08 9.38
C GLN A 184 -7.18 -18.87 10.68
N HIS A 185 -6.71 -19.46 11.78
CA HIS A 185 -7.44 -19.45 13.05
C HIS A 185 -6.93 -18.41 14.04
N ASP A 186 -5.68 -17.96 13.91
CA ASP A 186 -5.08 -17.00 14.82
C ASP A 186 -4.87 -15.62 14.12
N LEU A 187 -4.18 -15.57 12.97
CA LEU A 187 -3.79 -14.29 12.37
C LEU A 187 -4.91 -13.63 11.57
N LEU A 188 -5.70 -14.39 10.79
CA LEU A 188 -6.77 -13.77 10.01
C LEU A 188 -7.86 -13.13 10.88
N PRO A 189 -8.32 -13.74 12.00
CA PRO A 189 -9.25 -13.07 12.91
C PRO A 189 -8.64 -11.83 13.57
N LEU A 190 -7.32 -11.85 13.85
CA LEU A 190 -6.60 -10.70 14.41
C LEU A 190 -6.60 -9.48 13.46
N LEU A 191 -6.54 -9.74 12.14
CA LEU A 191 -6.43 -8.73 11.09
C LEU A 191 -7.75 -8.49 10.35
N SER A 192 -8.88 -9.00 10.86
CA SER A 192 -10.17 -9.01 10.15
C SER A 192 -10.82 -7.64 10.02
N GLY A 193 -10.47 -6.69 10.85
CA GLY A 193 -11.04 -5.35 10.83
C GLY A 193 -10.03 -4.27 10.46
N ASP A 194 -10.31 -3.07 10.93
CA ASP A 194 -9.44 -1.92 10.73
C ASP A 194 -8.14 -2.04 11.50
N GLY A 195 -7.08 -1.49 10.92
CA GLY A 195 -5.78 -1.37 11.56
C GLY A 195 -5.19 0.02 11.39
N LEU A 196 -4.37 0.38 12.36
CA LEU A 196 -3.62 1.62 12.42
C LEU A 196 -2.26 1.35 13.04
N PHE A 197 -1.20 1.63 12.30
CA PHE A 197 0.15 1.73 12.86
C PHE A 197 0.55 3.20 12.92
N TYR A 198 1.14 3.64 14.01
CA TYR A 198 1.73 4.97 14.10
C TYR A 198 3.04 4.97 14.88
N THR A 199 3.82 6.04 14.64
CA THR A 199 5.02 6.36 15.40
C THR A 199 4.99 7.82 15.81
N ALA A 200 5.47 8.09 17.04
CA ALA A 200 5.49 9.41 17.64
C ALA A 200 6.78 9.64 18.43
N PRO A 201 7.18 10.89 18.67
CA PRO A 201 8.34 11.20 19.48
C PRO A 201 8.25 10.62 20.89
N GLY A 202 9.39 10.25 21.44
CA GLY A 202 9.54 9.73 22.80
C GLY A 202 10.96 9.21 23.03
N ALA A 203 11.27 8.86 24.24
CA ALA A 203 12.53 8.22 24.60
C ALA A 203 12.24 6.92 25.39
N PRO A 204 12.15 5.77 24.74
CA PRO A 204 12.32 5.51 23.31
C PRO A 204 11.19 6.08 22.42
N VAL A 205 11.41 6.10 21.09
CA VAL A 205 10.35 6.42 20.11
C VAL A 205 9.11 5.58 20.41
N ARG A 206 7.96 6.24 20.49
CA ARG A 206 6.68 5.56 20.71
C ARG A 206 6.21 4.96 19.39
N ALA A 207 5.79 3.71 19.42
CA ALA A 207 5.21 3.02 18.28
C ALA A 207 4.04 2.16 18.75
N ALA A 208 2.97 2.17 17.98
CA ALA A 208 1.82 1.32 18.28
C ALA A 208 1.13 0.83 17.01
N LEU A 209 0.67 -0.41 17.08
CA LEU A 209 -0.29 -1.01 16.17
C LEU A 209 -1.61 -1.15 16.91
N VAL A 210 -2.65 -0.51 16.41
CA VAL A 210 -4.01 -0.60 16.94
C VAL A 210 -4.85 -1.36 15.92
N LEU A 211 -5.50 -2.42 16.36
CA LEU A 211 -6.36 -3.26 15.54
C LEU A 211 -7.78 -3.26 16.11
N LYS A 212 -8.76 -3.35 15.24
CA LYS A 212 -10.17 -3.54 15.58
C LYS A 212 -10.63 -4.91 15.09
N PRO A 213 -10.26 -6.00 15.79
CA PRO A 213 -10.64 -7.35 15.36
C PRO A 213 -12.15 -7.58 15.52
N ASP A 214 -12.72 -8.44 14.67
CA ASP A 214 -14.13 -8.82 14.76
C ASP A 214 -14.43 -9.59 16.06
N ASP A 215 -13.45 -10.37 16.55
CA ASP A 215 -13.50 -11.06 17.84
C ASP A 215 -12.34 -10.64 18.74
N PRO A 216 -12.55 -9.66 19.62
CA PRO A 216 -11.52 -9.17 20.55
C PRO A 216 -11.01 -10.25 21.52
N HIS A 217 -11.86 -11.21 21.90
CA HIS A 217 -11.45 -12.28 22.80
C HIS A 217 -10.51 -13.28 22.11
N ALA A 218 -10.85 -13.73 20.90
CA ALA A 218 -9.95 -14.57 20.10
C ALA A 218 -8.63 -13.85 19.81
N ALA A 219 -8.68 -12.54 19.53
CA ALA A 219 -7.49 -11.73 19.33
C ALA A 219 -6.58 -11.70 20.58
N ALA A 220 -7.14 -11.54 21.78
CA ALA A 220 -6.41 -11.58 23.04
C ALA A 220 -5.73 -12.96 23.27
N LEU A 221 -6.42 -14.05 22.98
CA LEU A 221 -5.83 -15.40 23.07
C LEU A 221 -4.67 -15.57 22.07
N THR A 222 -4.82 -15.07 20.87
CA THR A 222 -3.74 -15.08 19.87
C THR A 222 -2.54 -14.27 20.34
N MET A 223 -2.76 -13.07 20.89
CA MET A 223 -1.67 -12.25 21.44
C MET A 223 -0.94 -12.93 22.59
N HIS A 224 -1.67 -13.59 23.47
CA HIS A 224 -1.06 -14.40 24.52
C HIS A 224 -0.13 -15.51 23.98
N LYS A 225 -0.54 -16.22 22.93
CA LYS A 225 0.32 -17.21 22.25
C LYS A 225 1.57 -16.55 21.66
N ILE A 226 1.40 -15.40 20.98
CA ILE A 226 2.51 -14.64 20.40
C ILE A 226 3.50 -14.19 21.48
N MET A 227 3.03 -13.63 22.59
CA MET A 227 3.89 -13.17 23.68
C MET A 227 4.68 -14.31 24.33
N LYS A 228 4.05 -15.48 24.50
CA LYS A 228 4.76 -16.68 24.98
C LYS A 228 5.84 -17.15 24.01
N LEU A 229 5.56 -17.11 22.71
CA LEU A 229 6.53 -17.44 21.68
C LEU A 229 7.73 -16.49 21.74
N VAL A 230 7.47 -15.18 21.75
CA VAL A 230 8.51 -14.14 21.87
C VAL A 230 9.37 -14.33 23.11
N ALA A 231 8.76 -14.61 24.24
CA ALA A 231 9.51 -14.85 25.48
C ALA A 231 10.36 -16.15 25.44
N ARG A 232 9.90 -17.16 24.71
CA ARG A 232 10.65 -18.40 24.50
C ARG A 232 11.89 -18.20 23.65
N GLU A 233 11.79 -17.38 22.60
CA GLU A 233 12.89 -17.12 21.65
C GLU A 233 13.92 -16.11 22.20
N GLN A 234 13.58 -15.36 23.25
CA GLN A 234 14.45 -14.33 23.84
C GLN A 234 14.95 -14.74 25.23
N PRO A 235 16.25 -15.09 25.40
CA PRO A 235 16.80 -15.46 26.68
C PRO A 235 16.57 -14.36 27.74
N GLY A 236 15.99 -14.77 28.89
CA GLY A 236 15.69 -13.85 30.00
C GLY A 236 14.43 -13.02 29.88
N ALA A 237 13.73 -13.04 28.74
CA ALA A 237 12.45 -12.38 28.61
C ALA A 237 11.36 -13.09 29.45
N ARG A 238 10.54 -12.29 30.12
CA ARG A 238 9.42 -12.80 30.93
C ARG A 238 8.15 -12.03 30.55
N VAL A 239 7.11 -12.76 30.21
CA VAL A 239 5.78 -12.19 30.05
C VAL A 239 5.20 -11.88 31.44
N ARG A 240 4.67 -10.68 31.60
CA ARG A 240 4.01 -10.22 32.82
C ARG A 240 2.64 -9.63 32.45
N PRO A 241 1.59 -9.92 33.24
CA PRO A 241 0.32 -9.25 33.05
C PRO A 241 0.46 -7.73 33.27
N LEU A 242 -0.33 -6.96 32.58
CA LEU A 242 -0.46 -5.51 32.87
C LEU A 242 -1.21 -5.31 34.19
N ALA A 243 -0.87 -4.25 34.92
CA ALA A 243 -1.50 -3.91 36.17
C ALA A 243 -2.97 -3.49 36.02
N SER A 244 -3.37 -3.05 34.86
CA SER A 244 -4.74 -2.62 34.54
C SER A 244 -5.24 -3.29 33.27
N GLY A 245 -6.43 -3.90 33.35
CA GLY A 245 -7.12 -4.46 32.18
C GLY A 245 -6.56 -5.78 31.69
N THR A 246 -7.02 -6.18 30.50
CA THR A 246 -6.58 -7.40 29.80
C THR A 246 -5.38 -7.09 28.93
N GLY A 247 -4.23 -7.65 29.25
CA GLY A 247 -3.01 -7.48 28.46
C GLY A 247 -1.77 -7.97 29.14
N GLU A 248 -0.68 -7.97 28.40
CA GLU A 248 0.62 -8.47 28.85
C GLU A 248 1.74 -7.58 28.31
N GLN A 249 2.89 -7.65 28.97
CA GLN A 249 4.11 -6.98 28.56
C GLN A 249 5.32 -7.92 28.64
N VAL A 250 6.29 -7.65 27.78
CA VAL A 250 7.62 -8.30 27.77
C VAL A 250 8.69 -7.25 27.46
N ALA A 251 9.85 -7.36 28.06
CA ALA A 251 11.00 -6.53 27.72
C ALA A 251 11.84 -7.23 26.64
N LEU A 252 12.03 -6.56 25.51
CA LEU A 252 12.84 -7.03 24.38
C LEU A 252 14.04 -6.10 24.19
N GLY A 253 15.24 -6.58 24.54
CA GLY A 253 16.45 -5.75 24.44
C GLY A 253 16.37 -4.45 25.27
N GLY A 254 15.63 -4.45 26.38
CA GLY A 254 15.40 -3.27 27.22
C GLY A 254 14.18 -2.42 26.80
N LEU A 255 13.57 -2.68 25.65
CA LEU A 255 12.36 -1.99 25.20
C LEU A 255 11.11 -2.72 25.71
N PRO A 256 10.16 -2.05 26.36
CA PRO A 256 8.89 -2.65 26.74
C PRO A 256 8.01 -2.83 25.50
N LEU A 257 7.66 -4.06 25.18
CA LEU A 257 6.59 -4.38 24.26
C LEU A 257 5.38 -4.83 25.06
N SER A 258 4.26 -4.21 24.86
CA SER A 258 3.00 -4.58 25.51
C SER A 258 1.88 -4.77 24.50
N TRP A 259 0.89 -5.53 24.87
CA TRP A 259 -0.42 -5.50 24.22
C TRP A 259 -1.50 -5.34 25.29
N ARG A 260 -2.61 -4.74 24.90
CA ARG A 260 -3.79 -4.61 25.73
C ARG A 260 -5.06 -4.62 24.89
N LEU A 261 -6.12 -5.13 25.47
CA LEU A 261 -7.47 -4.98 24.98
C LEU A 261 -8.15 -3.81 25.70
N THR A 262 -8.62 -2.82 24.93
CA THR A 262 -9.37 -1.70 25.47
C THR A 262 -10.83 -2.08 25.78
N ALA A 263 -11.54 -1.26 26.54
CA ALA A 263 -12.96 -1.47 26.82
C ALA A 263 -13.84 -1.47 25.55
N ASP A 264 -13.39 -0.75 24.51
CA ASP A 264 -14.08 -0.67 23.20
C ASP A 264 -13.70 -1.82 22.27
N GLY A 265 -12.98 -2.84 22.76
CA GLY A 265 -12.59 -4.02 22.00
C GLY A 265 -11.43 -3.78 21.03
N LEU A 266 -10.70 -2.67 21.15
CA LEU A 266 -9.50 -2.45 20.35
C LEU A 266 -8.30 -3.17 20.96
N LEU A 267 -7.50 -3.79 20.11
CA LEU A 267 -6.23 -4.39 20.47
C LEU A 267 -5.09 -3.41 20.18
N ALA A 268 -4.45 -2.91 21.21
CA ALA A 268 -3.28 -2.04 21.09
C ALA A 268 -1.99 -2.81 21.40
N ILE A 269 -1.02 -2.76 20.50
CA ILE A 269 0.26 -3.46 20.58
C ILE A 269 1.39 -2.44 20.38
N GLY A 270 2.37 -2.41 21.25
CA GLY A 270 3.52 -1.50 21.12
C GLY A 270 4.11 -1.06 22.43
N ASN A 271 4.82 0.04 22.39
CA ASN A 271 5.43 0.67 23.57
C ASN A 271 4.75 2.00 23.96
N ASP A 272 3.68 2.40 23.27
CA ASP A 272 2.90 3.58 23.64
C ASP A 272 1.79 3.20 24.64
N PRO A 273 1.86 3.69 25.89
CA PRO A 273 0.85 3.37 26.91
C PRO A 273 -0.51 4.00 26.62
N ALA A 274 -0.61 4.98 25.73
CA ALA A 274 -1.87 5.63 25.33
C ALA A 274 -2.50 5.01 24.07
N ALA A 275 -1.83 4.04 23.42
CA ALA A 275 -2.35 3.44 22.19
C ALA A 275 -3.77 2.86 22.37
N GLY A 276 -4.62 3.00 21.38
CA GLY A 276 -6.02 2.54 21.41
C GLY A 276 -6.97 3.40 22.24
N THR A 277 -6.51 4.55 22.76
CA THR A 277 -7.37 5.55 23.40
C THR A 277 -7.36 6.84 22.59
N ALA A 278 -8.49 7.55 22.57
CA ALA A 278 -8.57 8.84 21.86
C ALA A 278 -7.57 9.84 22.48
N PRO A 279 -6.65 10.39 21.68
CA PRO A 279 -5.70 11.38 22.17
C PRO A 279 -6.40 12.71 22.47
N SER A 280 -5.92 13.45 23.47
CA SER A 280 -6.42 14.80 23.77
C SER A 280 -6.18 15.79 22.62
N SER A 281 -5.17 15.55 21.81
CA SER A 281 -4.85 16.30 20.59
C SER A 281 -4.60 15.31 19.46
N PRO A 282 -5.59 15.02 18.61
CA PRO A 282 -5.43 14.12 17.47
C PRO A 282 -4.62 14.75 16.34
N LEU A 283 -3.99 13.94 15.49
CA LEU A 283 -3.21 14.41 14.35
C LEU A 283 -4.03 15.30 13.39
N ALA A 284 -5.32 15.03 13.27
CA ALA A 284 -6.23 15.84 12.45
C ALA A 284 -6.28 17.32 12.90
N SER A 285 -5.95 17.62 14.17
CA SER A 285 -5.84 18.99 14.68
C SER A 285 -4.42 19.59 14.56
N SER A 286 -3.45 18.83 14.03
CA SER A 286 -2.07 19.31 13.83
C SER A 286 -1.99 20.29 12.66
N PRO A 287 -1.48 21.53 12.87
CA PRO A 287 -1.32 22.50 11.78
C PRO A 287 -0.39 22.00 10.67
N ALA A 288 0.65 21.22 11.02
CA ALA A 288 1.58 20.66 10.06
C ALA A 288 0.91 19.63 9.13
N TYR A 289 0.08 18.75 9.72
CA TYR A 289 -0.69 17.79 8.95
C TYR A 289 -1.73 18.45 8.06
N ALA A 290 -2.49 19.42 8.60
CA ALA A 290 -3.47 20.19 7.84
C ALA A 290 -2.82 20.96 6.68
N SER A 291 -1.66 21.58 6.91
CA SER A 291 -0.89 22.26 5.86
C SER A 291 -0.48 21.30 4.75
N LEU A 292 -0.03 20.09 5.10
CA LEU A 292 0.37 19.09 4.12
C LEU A 292 -0.83 18.57 3.30
N LEU A 293 -1.98 18.35 3.93
CA LEU A 293 -3.23 17.99 3.24
C LEU A 293 -3.65 19.07 2.23
N ASN A 294 -3.58 20.34 2.62
CA ASN A 294 -3.91 21.47 1.75
C ASN A 294 -2.94 21.59 0.58
N GLN A 295 -1.62 21.45 0.82
CA GLN A 295 -0.61 21.47 -0.25
C GLN A 295 -0.76 20.31 -1.23
N ALA A 296 -1.08 19.13 -0.72
CA ALA A 296 -1.37 17.95 -1.54
C ALA A 296 -2.71 18.04 -2.26
N GLN A 297 -3.57 19.01 -1.91
CA GLN A 297 -4.93 19.16 -2.44
C GLN A 297 -5.73 17.86 -2.28
N VAL A 298 -5.65 17.27 -1.07
CA VAL A 298 -6.41 16.05 -0.76
C VAL A 298 -7.90 16.38 -0.78
N PRO A 299 -8.72 15.66 -1.57
CA PRO A 299 -10.15 15.90 -1.64
C PRO A 299 -10.85 15.64 -0.30
N ASP A 300 -11.92 16.37 -0.03
CA ASP A 300 -12.77 16.10 1.12
C ASP A 300 -13.34 14.67 1.05
N GLY A 301 -13.29 13.97 2.17
CA GLY A 301 -13.77 12.58 2.26
C GLY A 301 -12.85 11.52 1.65
N ALA A 302 -11.66 11.90 1.15
CA ALA A 302 -10.66 10.93 0.72
C ALA A 302 -10.15 10.11 1.91
N SER A 303 -9.89 8.82 1.67
CA SER A 303 -9.20 7.98 2.64
C SER A 303 -7.70 8.28 2.60
N VAL A 304 -7.12 8.66 3.73
CA VAL A 304 -5.66 8.89 3.87
C VAL A 304 -5.06 7.71 4.64
N PRO A 305 -4.53 6.70 3.96
CA PRO A 305 -3.94 5.53 4.60
C PRO A 305 -2.50 5.76 5.08
N LEU A 306 -1.79 6.75 4.55
CA LEU A 306 -0.38 6.97 4.87
C LEU A 306 -0.06 8.45 5.05
N TYR A 307 0.65 8.72 6.12
CA TYR A 307 1.32 9.98 6.40
C TYR A 307 2.72 9.72 6.93
N LEU A 308 3.67 10.51 6.47
CA LEU A 308 5.04 10.54 6.98
C LEU A 308 5.55 11.98 6.98
N ASN A 309 5.93 12.50 8.13
CA ASN A 309 6.73 13.70 8.28
C ASN A 309 8.21 13.30 8.36
N LEU A 310 8.86 13.26 7.21
CA LEU A 310 10.24 12.80 7.14
C LEU A 310 11.18 13.72 7.91
N SER A 311 10.90 15.01 7.94
CA SER A 311 11.72 16.00 8.67
C SER A 311 11.77 15.72 10.17
N ASP A 312 10.65 15.34 10.76
CA ASP A 312 10.59 15.02 12.18
C ASP A 312 11.12 13.61 12.46
N ALA A 313 10.86 12.67 11.56
CA ALA A 313 11.44 11.32 11.64
C ALA A 313 12.96 11.36 11.66
N LEU A 314 13.59 12.13 10.76
CA LEU A 314 15.05 12.23 10.65
C LEU A 314 15.73 12.85 11.89
N LYS A 315 15.04 13.73 12.62
CA LYS A 315 15.56 14.28 13.88
C LYS A 315 15.74 13.25 14.99
N LEU A 316 14.95 12.16 14.93
CA LEU A 316 14.93 11.12 15.95
C LEU A 316 15.96 10.02 15.71
N PHE A 317 16.41 9.86 14.47
CA PHE A 317 17.37 8.83 14.10
C PHE A 317 18.70 9.47 13.69
N PRO A 318 19.80 9.21 14.42
CA PRO A 318 21.13 9.72 14.06
C PRO A 318 21.73 8.92 12.91
N ILE A 319 21.01 8.80 11.79
CA ILE A 319 21.48 8.14 10.58
C ILE A 319 22.08 9.17 9.63
N SER A 320 23.17 8.78 8.98
CA SER A 320 23.67 9.54 7.83
C SER A 320 22.66 9.39 6.69
N VAL A 321 21.90 10.44 6.44
CA VAL A 321 20.86 10.47 5.42
C VAL A 321 21.48 10.97 4.12
N ASP A 322 21.06 10.38 3.00
CA ASP A 322 21.36 10.93 1.68
C ASP A 322 20.94 12.42 1.65
N PRO A 323 21.83 13.34 1.23
CA PRO A 323 21.52 14.77 1.17
C PRO A 323 20.21 15.08 0.43
N ASN A 324 19.84 14.29 -0.57
CA ASN A 324 18.60 14.46 -1.31
C ASN A 324 17.35 14.21 -0.45
N LEU A 325 17.41 13.28 0.50
CA LEU A 325 16.30 12.99 1.42
C LEU A 325 16.08 14.12 2.44
N ALA A 326 17.11 14.93 2.73
CA ALA A 326 16.98 16.08 3.61
C ALA A 326 16.01 17.14 3.05
N HIS A 327 15.83 17.18 1.73
CA HIS A 327 14.90 18.08 1.06
C HIS A 327 13.45 17.58 1.05
N VAL A 328 13.20 16.32 1.42
CA VAL A 328 11.83 15.80 1.54
C VAL A 328 11.23 16.24 2.87
N GLY A 329 10.09 16.91 2.81
CA GLY A 329 9.36 17.39 3.99
C GLY A 329 8.40 16.34 4.52
N GLY A 330 7.37 16.07 3.77
CA GLY A 330 6.32 15.13 4.13
C GLY A 330 5.85 14.29 2.94
N VAL A 331 5.26 13.14 3.26
CA VAL A 331 4.65 12.24 2.27
C VAL A 331 3.24 11.92 2.71
N LEU A 332 2.30 12.00 1.78
CA LEU A 332 0.91 11.57 1.95
C LEU A 332 0.53 10.60 0.84
N ALA A 333 -0.24 9.58 1.19
CA ALA A 333 -0.98 8.82 0.20
C ALA A 333 -2.47 8.86 0.56
N TRP A 334 -3.31 8.94 -0.47
CA TRP A 334 -4.76 8.86 -0.30
C TRP A 334 -5.41 8.16 -1.47
N SER A 335 -6.63 7.72 -1.26
CA SER A 335 -7.47 7.19 -2.31
C SER A 335 -8.82 7.90 -2.30
N SER A 336 -9.39 8.07 -3.48
CA SER A 336 -10.73 8.59 -3.65
C SER A 336 -11.49 7.79 -4.71
N ARG A 337 -12.81 7.74 -4.56
CA ARG A 337 -13.70 7.09 -5.50
C ARG A 337 -14.79 8.04 -5.94
N ASN A 338 -15.03 8.09 -7.25
CA ASN A 338 -16.13 8.83 -7.84
C ASN A 338 -16.81 7.94 -8.88
N GLY A 339 -17.94 7.33 -8.51
CA GLY A 339 -18.62 6.35 -9.35
C GLY A 339 -17.75 5.13 -9.64
N GLN A 340 -17.44 4.91 -10.92
CA GLN A 340 -16.59 3.82 -11.40
C GLN A 340 -15.10 4.17 -11.38
N ASP A 341 -14.76 5.46 -11.23
CA ASP A 341 -13.38 5.92 -11.18
C ASP A 341 -12.84 5.84 -9.75
N THR A 342 -11.68 5.25 -9.61
CA THR A 342 -10.90 5.24 -8.36
C THR A 342 -9.53 5.81 -8.63
N SER A 343 -9.05 6.66 -7.74
CA SER A 343 -7.66 7.11 -7.75
C SER A 343 -6.94 6.70 -6.48
N ALA A 344 -5.67 6.36 -6.63
CA ALA A 344 -4.69 6.30 -5.55
C ALA A 344 -3.61 7.34 -5.86
N ASP A 345 -3.43 8.25 -4.95
CA ASP A 345 -2.56 9.41 -5.10
C ASP A 345 -1.46 9.38 -4.03
N LEU A 346 -0.29 9.84 -4.40
CA LEU A 346 0.84 10.07 -3.51
C LEU A 346 1.34 11.49 -3.74
N PHE A 347 1.57 12.22 -2.66
CA PHE A 347 2.22 13.51 -2.67
C PHE A 347 3.49 13.47 -1.83
N MET A 348 4.56 14.00 -2.38
CA MET A 348 5.84 14.17 -1.72
C MET A 348 6.19 15.65 -1.71
N GLN A 349 6.19 16.25 -0.51
CA GLN A 349 6.59 17.63 -0.32
C GLN A 349 8.11 17.77 -0.46
N VAL A 350 8.57 18.79 -1.18
CA VAL A 350 9.97 19.21 -1.28
C VAL A 350 10.13 20.55 -0.56
N LYS A 351 11.20 20.70 0.22
CA LYS A 351 11.53 21.92 0.98
C LYS A 351 12.51 22.81 0.23
#